data_8ca5e9726aadb5557113200229050af4
#
_entry.id   8ca5e9726aadb5557113200229050af4
#
_cell.length_a   1.000
_cell.length_b   1.000
_cell.length_c   1.000
_cell.angle_alpha   90.00
_cell.angle_beta   90.00
_cell.angle_gamma   90.00
#
_symmetry.space_group_name_H-M   'P 1'
#
loop_
_entity.id
_entity.type
_entity.pdbx_description
1 polymer ?
#
loop_
_entity_poly.entity_id
_entity_poly.type
_entity_poly.pdbx_seq_one_letter_code
_entity_poly.pdbx_strand_id
1 'polypeptide(L)'
;MNDSERFWDERYRTEEAVPERGPADFLVEYRHLLPRRRRGRALDVAMGTGRNALYLASLGYEVTGIDVSGVAVERCRAEAAHRGLRVEAVQADLESYQLPRETYDVVIDFYYLQRDLAPALVAALRPGGVLVFESFTTEQRRFGWGPVQDDFLLRPGELRSLFAGLEGLVYREGLVESQSGRGTKAVAGLVARKPARPAER
;
A
#
# COMPACT_ATOMS: atom_id res chain seq x y z
N MET A 1 -10.68 -10.45 -18.37
CA MET A 1 -10.43 -10.96 -16.99
C MET A 1 -9.21 -11.83 -17.06
N ASN A 2 -8.10 -11.41 -16.44
CA ASN A 2 -6.87 -12.21 -16.37
C ASN A 2 -6.94 -13.18 -15.17
N ASP A 3 -5.94 -14.06 -15.02
CA ASP A 3 -5.95 -15.06 -13.95
C ASP A 3 -5.82 -14.45 -12.55
N SER A 4 -5.08 -13.35 -12.43
CA SER A 4 -4.94 -12.60 -11.17
C SER A 4 -6.27 -11.98 -10.74
N GLU A 5 -6.98 -11.31 -11.66
CA GLU A 5 -8.31 -10.74 -11.41
C GLU A 5 -9.30 -11.81 -10.92
N ARG A 6 -9.34 -12.96 -11.63
CA ARG A 6 -10.24 -14.07 -11.24
C ARG A 6 -9.93 -14.61 -9.86
N PHE A 7 -8.65 -14.81 -9.57
CA PHE A 7 -8.19 -15.31 -8.27
C PHE A 7 -8.60 -14.37 -7.13
N TRP A 8 -8.35 -13.05 -7.28
CA TRP A 8 -8.66 -12.08 -6.25
C TRP A 8 -10.16 -11.82 -6.12
N ASP A 9 -10.91 -11.79 -7.23
CA ASP A 9 -12.37 -11.68 -7.21
C ASP A 9 -13.01 -12.82 -6.41
N GLU A 10 -12.59 -14.07 -6.66
CA GLU A 10 -13.10 -15.22 -5.91
C GLU A 10 -12.79 -15.10 -4.43
N ARG A 11 -11.55 -14.72 -4.12
CA ARG A 11 -11.10 -14.50 -2.74
C ARG A 11 -11.90 -13.41 -2.03
N TYR A 12 -12.19 -12.31 -2.70
CA TYR A 12 -12.99 -11.23 -2.11
C TYR A 12 -14.50 -11.51 -2.10
N ARG A 13 -15.01 -12.45 -2.86
CA ARG A 13 -16.41 -12.89 -2.75
C ARG A 13 -16.67 -13.68 -1.48
N THR A 14 -15.70 -14.46 -1.02
CA THR A 14 -15.82 -15.21 0.23
C THR A 14 -15.56 -14.30 1.42
N GLU A 15 -16.40 -14.38 2.47
CA GLU A 15 -16.25 -13.54 3.69
C GLU A 15 -14.92 -13.75 4.41
N GLU A 16 -14.27 -14.89 4.21
CA GLU A 16 -12.96 -15.21 4.77
C GLU A 16 -11.83 -14.25 4.31
N ALA A 17 -12.03 -13.56 3.19
CA ALA A 17 -11.04 -12.64 2.64
C ALA A 17 -11.03 -11.25 3.28
N VAL A 18 -12.09 -10.89 3.99
CA VAL A 18 -12.24 -9.54 4.58
C VAL A 18 -12.65 -9.65 6.04
N PRO A 19 -11.73 -9.90 6.95
CA PRO A 19 -12.01 -9.51 8.31
C PRO A 19 -12.14 -7.99 8.31
N GLU A 20 -13.21 -7.47 8.88
CA GLU A 20 -13.33 -6.06 9.24
C GLU A 20 -12.14 -5.67 10.11
N ARG A 21 -11.12 -5.08 9.50
CA ARG A 21 -9.91 -4.68 10.20
C ARG A 21 -9.67 -3.23 9.88
N GLY A 22 -9.29 -2.52 10.90
CA GLY A 22 -8.79 -1.17 10.78
C GLY A 22 -7.63 -1.07 9.77
N PRO A 23 -7.15 0.13 9.53
CA PRO A 23 -5.97 0.37 8.69
C PRO A 23 -4.76 -0.39 9.21
N ALA A 24 -3.74 -0.60 8.37
CA ALA A 24 -2.52 -1.26 8.78
C ALA A 24 -1.86 -0.53 9.98
N ASP A 25 -1.44 -1.29 11.01
CA ASP A 25 -0.83 -0.71 12.22
C ASP A 25 0.38 0.15 11.87
N PHE A 26 1.20 -0.29 10.91
CA PHE A 26 2.36 0.46 10.46
C PHE A 26 1.98 1.82 9.86
N LEU A 27 0.87 1.92 9.13
CA LEU A 27 0.37 3.20 8.62
C LEU A 27 -0.12 4.10 9.75
N VAL A 28 -0.83 3.54 10.72
CA VAL A 28 -1.36 4.29 11.88
C VAL A 28 -0.23 4.80 12.77
N GLU A 29 0.76 3.96 13.04
CA GLU A 29 1.92 4.29 13.88
C GLU A 29 2.69 5.48 13.31
N TYR A 30 2.95 5.46 12.00
CA TYR A 30 3.77 6.50 11.35
C TYR A 30 2.97 7.58 10.62
N ARG A 31 1.65 7.69 10.83
CA ARG A 31 0.81 8.73 10.22
C ARG A 31 1.30 10.16 10.47
N HIS A 32 2.03 10.37 11.57
CA HIS A 32 2.57 11.68 11.93
C HIS A 32 3.68 12.16 10.99
N LEU A 33 4.28 11.25 10.19
CA LEU A 33 5.29 11.55 9.17
C LEU A 33 4.67 11.91 7.81
N LEU A 34 3.36 11.69 7.63
CA LEU A 34 2.69 12.00 6.37
C LEU A 34 2.56 13.52 6.18
N PRO A 35 2.77 14.04 4.95
CA PRO A 35 2.67 15.46 4.66
C PRO A 35 1.27 16.00 4.93
N ARG A 36 1.14 16.97 5.82
CA ARG A 36 -0.13 17.64 6.12
C ARG A 36 -0.38 18.75 5.11
N ARG A 37 -1.02 18.43 4.00
CA ARG A 37 -1.40 19.42 2.97
C ARG A 37 -2.90 19.54 2.92
N ARG A 38 -3.41 20.79 2.77
CA ARG A 38 -4.82 21.02 2.46
C ARG A 38 -5.11 20.36 1.10
N ARG A 39 -6.00 19.37 1.05
CA ARG A 39 -6.30 18.53 -0.13
C ARG A 39 -5.07 17.77 -0.66
N GLY A 40 -4.30 17.16 0.25
CA GLY A 40 -3.24 16.24 -0.14
C GLY A 40 -3.80 15.06 -0.95
N ARG A 41 -3.04 14.58 -1.93
CA ARG A 41 -3.41 13.42 -2.74
C ARG A 41 -2.64 12.19 -2.30
N ALA A 42 -3.34 11.08 -2.17
CA ALA A 42 -2.74 9.80 -1.79
C ALA A 42 -3.06 8.70 -2.81
N LEU A 43 -2.13 7.77 -2.99
CA LEU A 43 -2.29 6.55 -3.77
C LEU A 43 -2.22 5.35 -2.82
N ASP A 44 -3.19 4.45 -2.91
CA ASP A 44 -3.19 3.12 -2.28
C ASP A 44 -3.03 2.04 -3.37
N VAL A 45 -1.89 1.37 -3.36
CA VAL A 45 -1.47 0.38 -4.36
C VAL A 45 -1.98 -1.00 -3.93
N ALA A 46 -2.67 -1.71 -4.83
CA ALA A 46 -3.35 -2.97 -4.52
C ALA A 46 -4.21 -2.86 -3.27
N MET A 47 -5.11 -1.86 -3.28
CA MET A 47 -5.86 -1.39 -2.11
C MET A 47 -6.77 -2.43 -1.46
N GLY A 48 -7.10 -3.53 -2.16
CA GLY A 48 -8.12 -4.47 -1.75
C GLY A 48 -9.47 -3.79 -1.56
N THR A 49 -10.15 -4.08 -0.46
CA THR A 49 -11.42 -3.41 -0.10
C THR A 49 -11.25 -1.99 0.46
N GLY A 50 -10.04 -1.43 0.41
CA GLY A 50 -9.77 -0.03 0.67
C GLY A 50 -9.59 0.34 2.15
N ARG A 51 -9.26 -0.57 3.07
CA ARG A 51 -9.10 -0.26 4.49
C ARG A 51 -8.11 0.88 4.77
N ASN A 52 -7.00 0.92 4.04
CA ASN A 52 -5.99 1.98 4.16
C ASN A 52 -6.39 3.23 3.37
N ALA A 53 -6.98 3.08 2.17
CA ALA A 53 -7.53 4.17 1.39
C ALA A 53 -8.58 4.97 2.17
N LEU A 54 -9.55 4.27 2.79
CA LEU A 54 -10.59 4.87 3.63
C LEU A 54 -9.99 5.60 4.84
N TYR A 55 -8.96 5.02 5.45
CA TYR A 55 -8.25 5.69 6.55
C TYR A 55 -7.56 6.98 6.10
N LEU A 56 -6.82 6.97 4.99
CA LEU A 56 -6.20 8.19 4.46
C LEU A 56 -7.24 9.23 4.09
N ALA A 57 -8.38 8.81 3.49
CA ALA A 57 -9.48 9.72 3.19
C ALA A 57 -10.09 10.34 4.46
N SER A 58 -10.18 9.59 5.56
CA SER A 58 -10.63 10.12 6.86
C SER A 58 -9.66 11.14 7.47
N LEU A 59 -8.38 11.10 7.08
CA LEU A 59 -7.37 12.11 7.43
C LEU A 59 -7.41 13.35 6.52
N GLY A 60 -8.33 13.38 5.52
CA GLY A 60 -8.54 14.51 4.63
C GLY A 60 -7.78 14.46 3.30
N TYR A 61 -7.17 13.31 2.95
CA TYR A 61 -6.60 13.11 1.63
C TYR A 61 -7.68 12.83 0.57
N GLU A 62 -7.43 13.27 -0.65
CA GLU A 62 -8.11 12.78 -1.85
C GLU A 62 -7.36 11.52 -2.29
N VAL A 63 -8.00 10.36 -2.18
CA VAL A 63 -7.32 9.07 -2.36
C VAL A 63 -7.70 8.44 -3.69
N THR A 64 -6.70 8.03 -4.47
CA THR A 64 -6.86 7.08 -5.57
C THR A 64 -6.41 5.71 -5.05
N GLY A 65 -7.28 4.72 -5.12
CA GLY A 65 -6.94 3.34 -4.79
C GLY A 65 -7.04 2.46 -6.03
N ILE A 66 -6.07 1.61 -6.27
CA ILE A 66 -6.01 0.73 -7.45
C ILE A 66 -6.01 -0.72 -6.99
N ASP A 67 -6.85 -1.55 -7.60
CA ASP A 67 -6.85 -2.99 -7.41
C ASP A 67 -7.29 -3.71 -8.68
N VAL A 68 -6.79 -4.91 -8.90
CA VAL A 68 -7.17 -5.74 -10.05
C VAL A 68 -8.57 -6.33 -9.89
N SER A 69 -9.02 -6.55 -8.64
CA SER A 69 -10.32 -7.14 -8.33
C SER A 69 -11.46 -6.11 -8.43
N GLY A 70 -12.38 -6.34 -9.36
CA GLY A 70 -13.60 -5.56 -9.46
C GLY A 70 -14.48 -5.67 -8.20
N VAL A 71 -14.52 -6.83 -7.56
CA VAL A 71 -15.26 -7.07 -6.31
C VAL A 71 -14.72 -6.22 -5.18
N ALA A 72 -13.39 -6.14 -5.03
CA ALA A 72 -12.74 -5.31 -4.02
C ALA A 72 -12.99 -3.82 -4.25
N VAL A 73 -12.85 -3.38 -5.50
CA VAL A 73 -13.11 -2.00 -5.93
C VAL A 73 -14.54 -1.56 -5.60
N GLU A 74 -15.55 -2.38 -5.94
CA GLU A 74 -16.96 -2.06 -5.66
C GLU A 74 -17.23 -1.99 -4.14
N ARG A 75 -16.65 -2.88 -3.35
CA ARG A 75 -16.74 -2.82 -1.88
C ARG A 75 -16.12 -1.54 -1.32
N CYS A 76 -14.94 -1.15 -1.82
CA CYS A 76 -14.30 0.11 -1.42
C CYS A 76 -15.19 1.32 -1.78
N ARG A 77 -15.77 1.35 -2.99
CA ARG A 77 -16.68 2.43 -3.42
C ARG A 77 -17.90 2.54 -2.52
N ALA A 78 -18.56 1.41 -2.24
CA ALA A 78 -19.73 1.37 -1.39
C ALA A 78 -19.43 1.90 0.02
N GLU A 79 -18.32 1.46 0.62
CA GLU A 79 -17.92 1.89 1.96
C GLU A 79 -17.49 3.35 2.00
N ALA A 80 -16.77 3.84 0.97
CA ALA A 80 -16.42 5.25 0.86
C ALA A 80 -17.66 6.14 0.75
N ALA A 81 -18.65 5.75 -0.06
CA ALA A 81 -19.92 6.45 -0.20
C ALA A 81 -20.70 6.46 1.12
N HIS A 82 -20.78 5.32 1.80
CA HIS A 82 -21.46 5.18 3.10
C HIS A 82 -20.86 6.11 4.17
N ARG A 83 -19.52 6.28 4.17
CA ARG A 83 -18.81 7.16 5.10
C ARG A 83 -18.68 8.61 4.63
N GLY A 84 -19.13 8.96 3.43
CA GLY A 84 -18.95 10.30 2.84
C GLY A 84 -17.47 10.64 2.60
N LEU A 85 -16.64 9.64 2.31
CA LEU A 85 -15.20 9.81 2.09
C LEU A 85 -14.87 9.94 0.59
N ARG A 86 -13.78 10.65 0.28
CA ARG A 86 -13.31 10.86 -1.10
C ARG A 86 -12.27 9.80 -1.47
N VAL A 87 -12.73 8.70 -2.05
CA VAL A 87 -11.87 7.65 -2.59
C VAL A 87 -12.29 7.38 -4.04
N GLU A 88 -11.35 7.57 -4.96
CA GLU A 88 -11.46 7.13 -6.34
C GLU A 88 -10.89 5.71 -6.42
N ALA A 89 -11.76 4.71 -6.38
CA ALA A 89 -11.36 3.32 -6.49
C ALA A 89 -11.37 2.88 -7.96
N VAL A 90 -10.21 2.47 -8.47
CA VAL A 90 -9.95 2.13 -9.87
C VAL A 90 -9.68 0.65 -10.00
N GLN A 91 -10.44 -0.04 -10.87
CA GLN A 91 -10.09 -1.40 -11.27
C GLN A 91 -9.05 -1.35 -12.38
N ALA A 92 -7.85 -1.79 -12.07
CA ALA A 92 -6.77 -1.88 -13.04
C ALA A 92 -5.70 -2.88 -12.62
N ASP A 93 -5.01 -3.45 -13.62
CA ASP A 93 -3.86 -4.30 -13.42
C ASP A 93 -2.59 -3.44 -13.34
N LEU A 94 -1.93 -3.46 -12.18
CA LEU A 94 -0.71 -2.69 -11.92
C LEU A 94 0.48 -3.12 -12.79
N GLU A 95 0.44 -4.31 -13.41
CA GLU A 95 1.46 -4.74 -14.38
C GLU A 95 1.42 -3.89 -15.66
N SER A 96 0.27 -3.31 -15.99
CA SER A 96 0.06 -2.51 -17.21
C SER A 96 -0.37 -1.08 -16.93
N TYR A 97 -0.83 -0.76 -15.72
CA TYR A 97 -1.33 0.56 -15.37
C TYR A 97 -0.21 1.58 -15.22
N GLN A 98 -0.33 2.70 -15.93
CA GLN A 98 0.65 3.76 -15.86
C GLN A 98 0.30 4.78 -14.77
N LEU A 99 1.11 4.81 -13.72
CA LEU A 99 0.97 5.77 -12.64
C LEU A 99 1.35 7.18 -13.11
N PRO A 100 0.52 8.21 -12.80
CA PRO A 100 0.85 9.59 -13.14
C PRO A 100 2.04 10.08 -12.29
N ARG A 101 3.00 10.75 -12.96
CA ARG A 101 4.21 11.26 -12.29
C ARG A 101 3.91 12.46 -11.39
N GLU A 102 4.65 12.60 -10.30
CA GLU A 102 4.62 13.76 -9.38
C GLU A 102 3.20 14.22 -8.98
N THR A 103 2.34 13.26 -8.74
CA THR A 103 0.91 13.50 -8.50
C THR A 103 0.51 13.37 -7.05
N TYR A 104 1.17 12.48 -6.31
CA TYR A 104 0.76 12.12 -4.96
C TYR A 104 1.70 12.69 -3.89
N ASP A 105 1.11 13.15 -2.80
CA ASP A 105 1.82 13.55 -1.58
C ASP A 105 2.16 12.33 -0.71
N VAL A 106 1.34 11.28 -0.83
CA VAL A 106 1.51 9.99 -0.12
C VAL A 106 1.29 8.86 -1.11
N VAL A 107 2.15 7.87 -1.09
CA VAL A 107 1.97 6.57 -1.76
C VAL A 107 2.08 5.49 -0.71
N ILE A 108 1.11 4.59 -0.65
CA ILE A 108 1.14 3.45 0.25
C ILE A 108 1.03 2.14 -0.52
N ASP A 109 1.74 1.12 -0.03
CA ASP A 109 1.71 -0.25 -0.54
C ASP A 109 1.78 -1.23 0.64
N PHE A 110 0.75 -2.05 0.81
CA PHE A 110 0.66 -3.00 1.90
C PHE A 110 0.39 -4.41 1.39
N TYR A 111 1.40 -5.27 1.53
CA TYR A 111 1.34 -6.71 1.19
C TYR A 111 1.18 -7.01 -0.30
N TYR A 112 1.55 -6.05 -1.14
CA TYR A 112 1.74 -6.24 -2.56
C TYR A 112 3.22 -6.04 -2.88
N LEU A 113 3.82 -6.96 -3.63
CA LEU A 113 5.25 -6.88 -3.98
C LEU A 113 5.42 -7.10 -5.47
N GLN A 114 5.58 -6.00 -6.19
CA GLN A 114 5.97 -5.96 -7.59
C GLN A 114 7.24 -5.10 -7.71
N ARG A 115 8.39 -5.76 -7.87
CA ARG A 115 9.71 -5.10 -7.79
C ARG A 115 9.94 -4.05 -8.87
N ASP A 116 9.50 -4.33 -10.07
CA ASP A 116 9.61 -3.44 -11.23
C ASP A 116 8.65 -2.24 -11.17
N LEU A 117 7.67 -2.26 -10.28
CA LEU A 117 6.79 -1.11 -10.00
C LEU A 117 7.50 -0.04 -9.13
N ALA A 118 8.52 -0.39 -8.35
CA ALA A 118 9.17 0.53 -7.42
C ALA A 118 9.63 1.86 -8.06
N PRO A 119 10.25 1.91 -9.24
CA PRO A 119 10.59 3.17 -9.90
C PRO A 119 9.36 4.03 -10.22
N ALA A 120 8.24 3.41 -10.60
CA ALA A 120 7.01 4.13 -10.91
C ALA A 120 6.36 4.71 -9.66
N LEU A 121 6.39 4.00 -8.52
CA LEU A 121 5.93 4.51 -7.22
C LEU A 121 6.73 5.75 -6.80
N VAL A 122 8.07 5.71 -6.94
CA VAL A 122 8.95 6.86 -6.67
C VAL A 122 8.64 8.02 -7.60
N ALA A 123 8.39 7.73 -8.90
CA ALA A 123 8.06 8.74 -9.89
C ALA A 123 6.70 9.40 -9.61
N ALA A 124 5.72 8.65 -9.12
CA ALA A 124 4.38 9.12 -8.80
C ALA A 124 4.34 10.08 -7.60
N LEU A 125 5.32 9.97 -6.68
CA LEU A 125 5.48 10.90 -5.57
C LEU A 125 5.89 12.30 -6.07
N ARG A 126 5.28 13.33 -5.51
CA ARG A 126 5.77 14.71 -5.58
C ARG A 126 7.08 14.86 -4.81
N PRO A 127 7.93 15.84 -5.16
CA PRO A 127 9.03 16.23 -4.29
C PRO A 127 8.55 16.53 -2.87
N GLY A 128 9.18 15.93 -1.86
CA GLY A 128 8.75 15.98 -0.46
C GLY A 128 7.61 15.04 -0.08
N GLY A 129 7.08 14.26 -1.03
CA GLY A 129 6.07 13.23 -0.78
C GLY A 129 6.63 12.03 -0.05
N VAL A 130 5.77 11.24 0.59
CA VAL A 130 6.14 10.12 1.47
C VAL A 130 5.59 8.81 0.93
N LEU A 131 6.47 7.80 0.86
CA LEU A 131 6.13 6.39 0.66
C LEU A 131 5.97 5.72 2.04
N VAL A 132 4.91 4.92 2.19
CA VAL A 132 4.76 3.95 3.29
C VAL A 132 4.57 2.57 2.68
N PHE A 133 5.48 1.68 2.94
CA PHE A 133 5.50 0.33 2.37
C PHE A 133 5.67 -0.70 3.47
N GLU A 134 4.86 -1.76 3.47
CA GLU A 134 5.08 -2.94 4.32
C GLU A 134 4.71 -4.19 3.53
N SER A 135 5.61 -5.19 3.48
CA SER A 135 5.30 -6.50 2.92
C SER A 135 6.00 -7.62 3.67
N PHE A 136 5.59 -8.86 3.37
CA PHE A 136 6.15 -10.05 3.99
C PHE A 136 7.60 -10.29 3.56
N THR A 137 8.42 -10.82 4.48
CA THR A 137 9.78 -11.28 4.21
C THR A 137 9.83 -12.80 4.01
N THR A 138 10.96 -13.30 3.53
CA THR A 138 11.20 -14.74 3.35
C THR A 138 11.04 -15.56 4.64
N GLU A 139 11.18 -14.92 5.81
CA GLU A 139 10.94 -15.57 7.11
C GLU A 139 9.46 -15.92 7.34
N GLN A 140 8.51 -15.33 6.58
CA GLN A 140 7.08 -15.63 6.69
C GLN A 140 6.75 -17.09 6.50
N ARG A 141 7.55 -17.81 5.69
CA ARG A 141 7.38 -19.26 5.45
C ARG A 141 7.37 -20.12 6.73
N ARG A 142 7.97 -19.63 7.81
CA ARG A 142 8.05 -20.34 9.09
C ARG A 142 6.70 -20.44 9.80
N PHE A 143 5.72 -19.62 9.43
CA PHE A 143 4.45 -19.52 10.15
C PHE A 143 3.30 -20.30 9.50
N GLY A 144 3.51 -20.93 8.33
CA GLY A 144 2.51 -21.79 7.68
C GLY A 144 1.27 -21.05 7.14
N TRP A 145 1.31 -19.73 7.05
CA TRP A 145 0.27 -18.90 6.46
C TRP A 145 0.88 -17.69 5.71
N GLY A 146 0.09 -17.09 4.81
CA GLY A 146 0.59 -16.01 3.95
C GLY A 146 1.30 -16.54 2.70
N PRO A 147 2.01 -15.68 1.96
CA PRO A 147 2.71 -16.08 0.74
C PRO A 147 3.91 -16.99 1.05
N VAL A 148 4.20 -17.89 0.11
CA VAL A 148 5.34 -18.81 0.20
C VAL A 148 6.29 -18.70 -1.00
N GLN A 149 5.82 -18.11 -2.13
CA GLN A 149 6.62 -17.91 -3.34
C GLN A 149 7.60 -16.75 -3.15
N ASP A 150 8.81 -16.87 -3.70
CA ASP A 150 9.86 -15.86 -3.62
C ASP A 150 9.44 -14.51 -4.23
N ASP A 151 8.60 -14.53 -5.24
CA ASP A 151 8.13 -13.32 -5.92
C ASP A 151 7.32 -12.41 -5.00
N PHE A 152 6.65 -12.97 -3.98
CA PHE A 152 5.82 -12.23 -3.02
C PHE A 152 6.52 -11.97 -1.67
N LEU A 153 7.79 -12.33 -1.55
CA LEU A 153 8.54 -12.23 -0.30
C LEU A 153 9.80 -11.37 -0.48
N LEU A 154 9.96 -10.39 0.39
CA LEU A 154 11.16 -9.57 0.45
C LEU A 154 12.32 -10.38 1.03
N ARG A 155 13.48 -10.28 0.39
CA ARG A 155 14.74 -10.77 0.96
C ARG A 155 15.22 -9.83 2.07
N PRO A 156 16.08 -10.27 2.98
CA PRO A 156 16.63 -9.40 4.02
C PRO A 156 17.26 -8.12 3.42
N GLY A 157 16.84 -6.97 3.94
CA GLY A 157 17.31 -5.65 3.50
C GLY A 157 16.83 -5.18 2.12
N GLU A 158 16.11 -6.00 1.36
CA GLU A 158 15.73 -5.71 -0.02
C GLU A 158 14.88 -4.43 -0.14
N LEU A 159 13.97 -4.19 0.80
CA LEU A 159 13.08 -3.03 0.75
C LEU A 159 13.85 -1.71 0.77
N ARG A 160 14.97 -1.63 1.50
CA ARG A 160 15.85 -0.45 1.46
C ARG A 160 16.48 -0.24 0.08
N SER A 161 16.87 -1.33 -0.57
CA SER A 161 17.52 -1.29 -1.88
C SER A 161 16.56 -0.88 -2.97
N LEU A 162 15.30 -1.37 -2.93
CA LEU A 162 14.25 -1.01 -3.88
C LEU A 162 13.97 0.51 -3.89
N PHE A 163 14.07 1.16 -2.74
CA PHE A 163 13.78 2.58 -2.55
C PHE A 163 15.00 3.42 -2.14
N ALA A 164 16.21 3.00 -2.51
CA ALA A 164 17.46 3.68 -2.16
C ALA A 164 17.54 5.14 -2.63
N GLY A 165 16.74 5.55 -3.63
CA GLY A 165 16.63 6.94 -4.09
C GLY A 165 15.78 7.86 -3.19
N LEU A 166 15.13 7.32 -2.15
CA LEU A 166 14.36 8.07 -1.18
C LEU A 166 15.14 8.26 0.12
N GLU A 167 14.85 9.33 0.84
CA GLU A 167 15.33 9.55 2.21
C GLU A 167 14.57 8.63 3.17
N GLY A 168 15.23 7.62 3.73
CA GLY A 168 14.63 6.72 4.72
C GLY A 168 14.34 7.45 6.04
N LEU A 169 13.09 7.46 6.46
CA LEU A 169 12.65 8.04 7.73
C LEU A 169 12.52 6.97 8.81
N VAL A 170 11.97 5.82 8.44
CA VAL A 170 11.78 4.65 9.31
C VAL A 170 12.06 3.41 8.49
N TYR A 171 12.73 2.46 9.10
CA TYR A 171 12.83 1.10 8.61
C TYR A 171 12.73 0.11 9.75
N ARG A 172 11.91 -0.91 9.59
CA ARG A 172 11.92 -2.08 10.47
C ARG A 172 11.88 -3.34 9.63
N GLU A 173 12.51 -4.38 10.12
CA GLU A 173 12.43 -5.72 9.54
C GLU A 173 12.44 -6.72 10.68
N GLY A 174 11.50 -7.67 10.69
CA GLY A 174 11.41 -8.67 11.73
C GLY A 174 9.99 -9.14 11.98
N LEU A 175 9.78 -9.68 13.17
CA LEU A 175 8.53 -10.29 13.58
C LEU A 175 7.61 -9.29 14.27
N VAL A 176 6.35 -9.27 13.87
CA VAL A 176 5.30 -8.46 14.49
C VAL A 176 4.01 -9.28 14.64
N GLU A 177 3.15 -8.90 15.56
CA GLU A 177 1.83 -9.49 15.70
C GLU A 177 0.95 -9.14 14.50
N SER A 178 0.18 -10.13 14.03
CA SER A 178 -0.75 -9.93 12.93
C SER A 178 -2.08 -9.39 13.45
N GLN A 179 -2.55 -8.28 12.89
CA GLN A 179 -3.90 -7.75 13.14
C GLN A 179 -5.00 -8.79 12.83
N SER A 180 -4.64 -9.84 12.07
CA SER A 180 -5.57 -10.89 11.67
C SER A 180 -5.89 -11.91 12.75
N GLY A 181 -5.27 -11.82 13.90
CA GLY A 181 -5.39 -12.86 14.92
C GLY A 181 -4.73 -14.19 14.52
N ARG A 182 -3.99 -14.22 13.40
CA ARG A 182 -3.25 -15.41 12.92
C ARG A 182 -1.90 -15.59 13.63
N GLY A 183 -1.63 -14.80 14.69
CA GLY A 183 -0.36 -14.80 15.40
C GLY A 183 0.70 -13.94 14.72
N THR A 184 1.95 -14.34 14.86
CA THR A 184 3.12 -13.59 14.38
C THR A 184 3.24 -13.61 12.85
N LYS A 185 3.68 -12.50 12.26
CA LYS A 185 4.09 -12.37 10.86
C LYS A 185 5.50 -11.79 10.76
N ALA A 186 6.22 -12.15 9.71
CA ALA A 186 7.52 -11.61 9.37
C ALA A 186 7.39 -10.57 8.25
N VAL A 187 7.76 -9.34 8.52
CA VAL A 187 7.58 -8.21 7.59
C VAL A 187 8.81 -7.31 7.53
N ALA A 188 8.95 -6.59 6.43
CA ALA A 188 9.77 -5.39 6.36
C ALA A 188 8.87 -4.18 6.06
N GLY A 189 9.07 -3.10 6.78
CA GLY A 189 8.35 -1.84 6.63
C GLY A 189 9.31 -0.66 6.44
N LEU A 190 8.94 0.24 5.54
CA LEU A 190 9.68 1.45 5.20
C LEU A 190 8.75 2.65 5.17
N VAL A 191 9.16 3.73 5.85
CA VAL A 191 8.64 5.07 5.58
C VAL A 191 9.80 5.87 4.99
N ALA A 192 9.62 6.42 3.79
CA ALA A 192 10.66 7.16 3.10
C ALA A 192 10.11 8.38 2.38
N ARG A 193 10.92 9.44 2.26
CA ARG A 193 10.55 10.71 1.65
C ARG A 193 11.28 10.90 0.32
N LYS A 194 10.56 11.33 -0.70
CA LYS A 194 11.19 11.81 -1.93
C LYS A 194 11.89 13.14 -1.65
N PRO A 195 13.17 13.30 -1.98
CA PRO A 195 13.87 14.58 -1.77
C PRO A 195 13.10 15.75 -2.37
N ALA A 196 13.08 16.87 -1.66
CA ALA A 196 12.52 18.10 -2.21
C ALA A 196 13.42 18.60 -3.37
N ARG A 197 12.80 19.31 -4.34
CA ARG A 197 13.62 20.01 -5.33
C ARG A 197 14.47 21.09 -4.62
N PRO A 198 15.75 21.25 -4.99
CA PRO A 198 16.51 22.39 -4.51
C PRO A 198 15.74 23.68 -4.79
N ALA A 199 15.73 24.62 -3.85
CA ALA A 199 15.16 25.92 -4.13
C ALA A 199 15.94 26.54 -5.30
N GLU A 200 15.25 26.89 -6.37
CA GLU A 200 15.83 27.69 -7.45
C GLU A 200 16.25 29.03 -6.82
N ARG A 201 17.55 29.31 -6.88
CA ARG A 201 18.13 30.57 -6.39
C ARG A 201 17.95 31.66 -7.45
#